data_6831f4dbd3f33077cf18c47aa38cdc04
#
_entry.id   6831f4dbd3f33077cf18c47aa38cdc04
#
_cell.length_a   1.000
_cell.length_b   1.000
_cell.length_c   1.000
_cell.angle_alpha   90.00
_cell.angle_beta   90.00
_cell.angle_gamma   90.00
#
_symmetry.space_group_name_H-M   'P 1'
#
loop_
_entity.id
_entity.type
_entity.pdbx_description
1 polymer ?
#
loop_
_entity_poly.entity_id
_entity_poly.type
_entity_poly.pdbx_seq_one_letter_code
_entity_poly.pdbx_strand_id
1 'polypeptide(L)'
;MAFSQAVSGLNAAATNLDVIGNNIANSATAGFKSGSVSFADMFAGSQVGLGVKVSGITQNFKGGTTTGTSRALDVAINGNGFSACRIKMAASSIPATASSSWTRTAT
;
A
#
# COMPACT_ATOMS: atom_id res chain seq x y z
N MET A 1 -33.76 1.21 -6.07
CA MET A 1 -33.09 0.00 -6.56
C MET A 1 -31.86 0.36 -7.40
N ALA A 2 -32.04 0.89 -8.62
CA ALA A 2 -30.89 1.25 -9.46
C ALA A 2 -30.00 2.35 -8.87
N PHE A 3 -30.55 3.27 -8.08
CA PHE A 3 -29.78 4.34 -7.44
C PHE A 3 -28.85 3.83 -6.34
N SER A 4 -29.24 2.86 -5.55
CA SER A 4 -28.37 2.30 -4.52
C SER A 4 -27.19 1.54 -5.11
N GLN A 5 -27.41 0.88 -6.23
CA GLN A 5 -26.33 0.21 -7.00
C GLN A 5 -25.37 1.25 -7.58
N ALA A 6 -25.89 2.33 -8.15
CA ALA A 6 -25.08 3.41 -8.68
C ALA A 6 -24.28 4.11 -7.57
N VAL A 7 -24.85 4.36 -6.41
CA VAL A 7 -24.16 4.96 -5.26
C VAL A 7 -23.07 4.03 -4.75
N SER A 8 -23.32 2.74 -4.67
CA SER A 8 -22.28 1.77 -4.26
C SER A 8 -21.10 1.75 -5.26
N GLY A 9 -21.40 1.83 -6.55
CA GLY A 9 -20.39 1.94 -7.60
C GLY A 9 -19.56 3.22 -7.48
N LEU A 10 -20.22 4.35 -7.21
CA LEU A 10 -19.53 5.63 -6.99
C LEU A 10 -18.63 5.59 -5.75
N ASN A 11 -19.10 5.02 -4.65
CA ASN A 11 -18.29 4.88 -3.44
C ASN A 11 -17.08 3.97 -3.67
N ALA A 12 -17.26 2.89 -4.41
CA ALA A 12 -16.16 2.01 -4.80
C ALA A 12 -15.14 2.74 -5.68
N ALA A 13 -15.63 3.52 -6.65
CA ALA A 13 -14.77 4.33 -7.52
C ALA A 13 -14.01 5.41 -6.72
N ALA A 14 -14.65 6.05 -5.76
CA ALA A 14 -14.01 7.03 -4.88
C ALA A 14 -12.88 6.38 -4.07
N THR A 15 -13.11 5.21 -3.49
CA THR A 15 -12.08 4.46 -2.77
C THR A 15 -10.90 4.08 -3.68
N ASN A 16 -11.21 3.66 -4.91
CA ASN A 16 -10.17 3.36 -5.89
C ASN A 16 -9.33 4.59 -6.23
N LEU A 17 -9.98 5.74 -6.43
CA LEU A 17 -9.28 7.00 -6.69
C LEU A 17 -8.40 7.44 -5.53
N ASP A 18 -8.83 7.23 -4.30
CA ASP A 18 -8.03 7.54 -3.11
C ASP A 18 -6.75 6.70 -3.08
N VAL A 19 -6.85 5.42 -3.38
CA VAL A 19 -5.68 4.53 -3.43
C VAL A 19 -4.75 4.90 -4.59
N ILE A 20 -5.29 5.17 -5.76
CA ILE A 20 -4.52 5.62 -6.92
C ILE A 20 -3.83 6.95 -6.62
N GLY A 21 -4.54 7.90 -6.02
CA GLY A 21 -4.00 9.20 -5.63
C GLY A 21 -2.83 9.05 -4.65
N ASN A 22 -2.97 8.17 -3.67
CA ASN A 22 -1.89 7.87 -2.73
C ASN A 22 -0.69 7.22 -3.44
N ASN A 23 -0.92 6.29 -4.35
CA ASN A 23 0.15 5.67 -5.14
C ASN A 23 0.90 6.70 -5.98
N ILE A 24 0.19 7.63 -6.61
CA ILE A 24 0.79 8.69 -7.42
C ILE A 24 1.56 9.67 -6.54
N ALA A 25 0.97 10.11 -5.43
CA ALA A 25 1.60 11.03 -4.51
C ALA A 25 2.92 10.49 -3.93
N ASN A 26 3.00 9.19 -3.74
CA ASN A 26 4.16 8.51 -3.17
C ASN A 26 5.04 7.80 -4.21
N SER A 27 4.83 8.04 -5.49
CA SER A 27 5.59 7.37 -6.56
C SER A 27 7.09 7.63 -6.50
N ALA A 28 7.49 8.79 -5.97
CA ALA A 28 8.88 9.15 -5.76
C ALA A 28 9.39 8.83 -4.34
N THR A 29 8.56 8.31 -3.48
CA THR A 29 8.95 7.97 -2.10
C THR A 29 9.75 6.67 -2.10
N ALA A 30 10.94 6.74 -1.52
CA ALA A 30 11.79 5.55 -1.40
C ALA A 30 11.15 4.51 -0.47
N GLY A 31 11.10 3.25 -0.92
CA GLY A 31 10.51 2.16 -0.16
C GLY A 31 8.99 2.15 -0.12
N PHE A 32 8.33 2.96 -0.91
CA PHE A 32 6.88 2.96 -1.00
C PHE A 32 6.36 1.67 -1.64
N LYS A 33 5.30 1.13 -1.08
CA LYS A 33 4.59 -0.03 -1.61
C LYS A 33 3.20 0.38 -2.06
N SER A 34 2.94 0.22 -3.35
CA SER A 34 1.65 0.59 -3.94
C SER A 34 0.52 -0.25 -3.37
N GLY A 35 -0.61 0.38 -3.14
CA GLY A 35 -1.85 -0.31 -2.80
C GLY A 35 -2.67 -0.64 -4.05
N SER A 36 -3.46 -1.68 -3.97
CA SER A 36 -4.49 -2.00 -4.95
C SER A 36 -5.80 -2.35 -4.25
N VAL A 37 -6.90 -1.93 -4.84
CA VAL A 37 -8.24 -2.18 -4.31
C VAL A 37 -8.82 -3.40 -4.99
N SER A 38 -9.40 -4.28 -4.19
CA SER A 38 -10.19 -5.41 -4.68
C SER A 38 -11.67 -5.15 -4.43
N PHE A 39 -12.47 -5.47 -5.41
CA PHE A 39 -13.92 -5.31 -5.35
C PHE A 39 -14.62 -6.66 -5.32
N ALA A 40 -15.74 -6.70 -4.65
CA ALA A 40 -16.62 -7.83 -4.65
C ALA A 40 -18.01 -7.40 -5.09
N ASP A 41 -18.65 -8.23 -5.88
CA ASP A 41 -20.04 -8.03 -6.26
C ASP A 41 -20.98 -8.36 -5.08
N MET A 42 -22.05 -7.60 -4.97
CA MET A 42 -23.11 -7.85 -4.00
C MET A 42 -24.19 -8.68 -4.66
N PHE A 43 -24.52 -9.77 -4.02
CA PHE A 43 -25.63 -10.61 -4.49
C PHE A 43 -26.55 -11.00 -3.32
N ALA A 44 -27.81 -11.22 -3.62
CA ALA A 44 -28.79 -11.72 -2.68
C ALA A 44 -29.59 -12.83 -3.34
N GLY A 45 -29.54 -14.02 -2.75
CA GLY A 45 -30.22 -15.20 -3.30
C GLY A 45 -29.63 -15.60 -4.65
N SER A 46 -30.48 -15.63 -5.67
CA SER A 46 -30.09 -15.97 -7.04
C SER A 46 -29.80 -14.76 -7.95
N GLN A 47 -29.86 -13.56 -7.39
CA GLN A 47 -29.64 -12.33 -8.16
C GLN A 47 -28.23 -11.79 -7.93
N VAL A 48 -27.53 -11.52 -9.03
CA VAL A 48 -26.22 -10.87 -9.09
C VAL A 48 -26.38 -9.44 -9.57
N GLY A 49 -25.39 -8.60 -9.30
CA GLY A 49 -25.39 -7.22 -9.76
C GLY A 49 -26.17 -6.27 -8.88
N LEU A 50 -26.27 -6.53 -7.59
CA LEU A 50 -26.93 -5.65 -6.61
C LEU A 50 -26.04 -4.54 -6.08
N GLY A 51 -24.89 -4.33 -6.68
CA GLY A 51 -23.94 -3.30 -6.31
C GLY A 51 -22.55 -3.85 -6.10
N VAL A 52 -21.62 -2.96 -5.76
CA VAL A 52 -20.21 -3.27 -5.57
C VAL A 52 -19.79 -2.90 -4.16
N LYS A 53 -19.00 -3.76 -3.56
CA LYS A 53 -18.39 -3.54 -2.25
C LYS A 53 -16.88 -3.62 -2.38
N VAL A 54 -16.17 -2.75 -1.67
CA VAL A 54 -14.73 -2.89 -1.51
C VAL A 54 -14.45 -4.12 -0.65
N SER A 55 -13.77 -5.10 -1.22
CA SER A 55 -13.40 -6.32 -0.52
C SER A 55 -12.17 -6.11 0.38
N GLY A 56 -11.24 -5.31 -0.09
CA GLY A 56 -10.05 -4.99 0.69
C GLY A 56 -9.05 -4.18 -0.10
N ILE A 57 -8.07 -3.66 0.61
CA ILE A 57 -6.91 -2.97 0.02
C ILE A 57 -5.68 -3.80 0.36
N THR A 58 -4.95 -4.21 -0.66
CA THR A 58 -3.73 -5.00 -0.51
C THR A 58 -2.51 -4.20 -0.96
N GLN A 59 -1.41 -4.38 -0.26
CA GLN A 59 -0.14 -3.78 -0.65
C GLN A 59 0.68 -4.75 -1.50
N ASN A 60 1.34 -4.18 -2.50
CA ASN A 60 2.25 -4.93 -3.36
C ASN A 60 3.67 -4.88 -2.78
N PHE A 61 4.14 -5.99 -2.24
CA PHE A 61 5.46 -6.10 -1.63
C PHE A 61 6.56 -6.55 -2.61
N LYS A 62 6.31 -6.53 -3.89
CA LYS A 62 7.33 -6.85 -4.88
C LYS A 62 8.51 -5.88 -4.81
N GLY A 63 9.68 -6.39 -5.17
CA GLY A 63 10.90 -5.62 -5.25
C GLY A 63 10.83 -4.52 -6.30
N GLY A 64 11.37 -3.36 -5.93
CA GLY A 64 11.61 -2.27 -6.85
C GLY A 64 13.01 -2.28 -7.42
N THR A 65 13.28 -1.36 -8.31
CA THR A 65 14.63 -1.12 -8.82
C THR A 65 15.48 -0.39 -7.78
N THR A 66 16.72 -0.81 -7.64
CA THR A 66 17.69 -0.11 -6.82
C THR A 66 18.24 1.08 -7.59
N THR A 67 18.24 2.25 -6.97
CA THR A 67 18.79 3.47 -7.54
C THR A 67 20.10 3.80 -6.83
N GLY A 68 21.16 4.05 -7.58
CA GLY A 68 22.42 4.53 -7.02
C GLY A 68 22.27 5.95 -6.52
N THR A 69 22.70 6.20 -5.29
CA THR A 69 22.79 7.53 -4.71
C THR A 69 24.26 7.88 -4.49
N SER A 70 24.56 9.18 -4.39
CA SER A 70 25.94 9.63 -4.09
C SER A 70 26.31 9.53 -2.61
N ARG A 71 25.44 8.96 -1.77
CA ARG A 71 25.69 8.77 -0.34
C ARG A 71 26.20 7.35 -0.05
N ALA A 72 27.36 7.28 0.60
CA ALA A 72 27.98 6.00 0.93
C ALA A 72 27.19 5.16 1.94
N LEU A 73 26.34 5.78 2.75
CA LEU A 73 25.56 5.12 3.79
C LEU A 73 24.15 4.71 3.35
N ASP A 74 23.77 5.00 2.12
CA ASP A 74 22.50 4.55 1.57
C ASP A 74 22.62 3.08 1.17
N VAL A 75 21.85 2.26 1.82
CA VAL A 75 21.85 0.81 1.59
C VAL A 75 20.47 0.38 1.09
N ALA A 76 20.44 -0.43 0.06
CA ALA A 76 19.23 -1.03 -0.47
C ALA A 76 19.25 -2.54 -0.25
N ILE A 77 18.13 -3.09 0.18
CA ILE A 77 17.96 -4.53 0.30
C ILE A 77 17.48 -5.06 -1.05
N ASN A 78 18.26 -5.98 -1.62
CA ASN A 78 17.86 -6.71 -2.82
C ASN A 78 17.45 -8.13 -2.41
N GLY A 79 16.18 -8.44 -2.60
CA GLY A 79 15.60 -9.72 -2.22
C GLY A 79 14.41 -9.58 -1.28
N ASN A 80 13.95 -10.70 -0.75
CA ASN A 80 12.84 -10.74 0.19
C ASN A 80 13.37 -10.61 1.63
N GLY A 81 12.86 -9.64 2.35
CA GLY A 81 13.25 -9.42 3.73
C GLY A 81 12.84 -8.06 4.25
N PHE A 82 13.08 -7.83 5.51
CA PHE A 82 12.79 -6.57 6.18
C PHE A 82 14.07 -6.03 6.82
N SER A 83 14.23 -4.71 6.78
CA SER A 83 15.27 -4.07 7.57
C SER A 83 14.73 -3.72 8.95
N ALA A 84 15.50 -4.00 9.98
CA ALA A 84 15.20 -3.57 11.34
C ALA A 84 16.01 -2.32 11.66
N CYS A 85 15.34 -1.23 12.00
CA CYS A 85 15.99 -0.02 12.48
C CYS A 85 15.79 0.10 13.99
N ARG A 86 16.87 0.18 14.73
CA ARG A 86 16.83 0.38 16.17
C ARG A 86 17.06 1.85 16.49
N ILE A 87 16.01 2.53 16.92
CA ILE A 87 16.12 3.90 17.38
C ILE A 87 16.42 3.87 18.87
N LYS A 88 17.56 4.39 19.28
CA LYS A 88 17.85 4.63 20.71
C LYS A 88 17.05 5.85 21.16
N MET A 89 15.87 5.61 21.67
CA MET A 89 15.18 6.62 22.47
C MET A 89 15.48 6.40 23.95
N ALA A 90 15.60 7.48 24.68
CA ALA A 90 16.10 7.50 26.07
C ALA A 90 15.21 6.76 27.10
N ALA A 91 14.08 6.20 26.73
CA ALA A 91 13.16 5.58 27.69
C ALA A 91 12.55 4.24 27.27
N SER A 92 12.61 3.81 26.04
CA SER A 92 12.22 2.47 25.61
C SER A 92 12.69 2.18 24.21
N SER A 93 13.39 1.10 24.04
CA SER A 93 13.73 0.59 22.73
C SER A 93 12.51 -0.03 22.10
N ILE A 94 11.77 0.72 21.30
CA ILE A 94 10.77 0.15 20.41
C ILE A 94 11.50 -0.23 19.13
N PRO A 95 11.58 -1.51 18.78
CA PRO A 95 12.06 -1.89 17.45
C PRO A 95 11.02 -1.43 16.44
N ALA A 96 11.29 -0.35 15.75
CA ALA A 96 10.54 -0.03 14.56
C ALA A 96 10.96 -1.03 13.49
N THR A 97 10.18 -2.06 13.32
CA THR A 97 10.26 -2.90 12.14
C THR A 97 9.78 -2.06 10.97
N ALA A 98 10.71 -1.63 10.14
CA ALA A 98 10.35 -1.01 8.88
C ALA A 98 9.56 -2.05 8.08
N SER A 99 8.31 -1.76 7.83
CA SER A 99 7.39 -2.66 7.13
C SER A 99 7.69 -2.77 5.64
N SER A 100 8.69 -2.07 5.12
CA SER A 100 9.07 -2.17 3.73
C SER A 100 10.46 -2.76 3.58
N SER A 101 10.54 -3.86 2.91
CA SER A 101 11.76 -4.55 2.56
C SER A 101 12.67 -3.77 1.57
N TRP A 102 12.31 -2.57 1.22
CA TRP A 102 12.95 -1.83 0.14
C TRP A 102 13.44 -0.48 0.60
N THR A 103 13.33 -0.22 1.86
CA THR A 103 13.68 1.07 2.39
C THR A 103 15.19 1.23 2.35
N ARG A 104 15.60 2.27 1.73
CA ARG A 104 16.91 2.84 1.89
C ARG A 104 17.13 3.11 3.36
N THR A 105 18.08 2.46 3.97
CA THR A 105 18.47 2.78 5.33
C THR A 105 19.35 4.03 5.27
N ALA A 106 18.76 5.17 5.55
CA ALA A 106 19.55 6.34 5.86
C ALA A 106 19.94 6.26 7.32
N THR A 107 21.20 6.29 7.60
CA THR A 107 21.74 6.46 8.96
C THR A 107 21.60 7.89 9.40
#